data_8346162a02d5ef81630299eb889dd027
#
_entry.id   8346162a02d5ef81630299eb889dd027
#
_cell.length_a   1.000
_cell.length_b   1.000
_cell.length_c   1.000
_cell.angle_alpha   90.00
_cell.angle_beta   90.00
_cell.angle_gamma   90.00
#
_symmetry.space_group_name_H-M   'P 1'
#
loop_
_entity.id
_entity.type
_entity.pdbx_description
1 polymer ?
#
loop_
_entity_poly.entity_id
_entity_poly.type
_entity_poly.pdbx_seq_one_letter_code
_entity_poly.pdbx_strand_id
1 'polypeptide(L)'
;MAENYITRQDERGSINISEDVIAVMVGAAISEVEGVAGLSNTIGSELADFIGRKSVTKGVKVQFVEDKIVVDVIVMVRFGVKINELGVKVQEAVAGAVESMTGLDSIVNVHISGISYEK
;
A
#
# COMPACT_ATOMS: atom_id res chain seq x y z
N MET A 1 -2.70 5.87 22.72
CA MET A 1 -2.56 6.29 21.36
C MET A 1 -3.72 5.79 20.52
N ALA A 2 -4.23 6.66 19.72
CA ALA A 2 -5.40 6.30 18.93
C ALA A 2 -5.02 5.33 17.83
N GLU A 3 -5.86 4.35 17.67
CA GLU A 3 -5.76 3.44 16.56
C GLU A 3 -6.49 4.04 15.39
N ASN A 4 -5.94 3.82 14.22
CA ASN A 4 -6.59 4.30 13.01
C ASN A 4 -7.37 3.17 12.40
N TYR A 5 -8.66 3.36 12.36
CA TYR A 5 -9.58 2.38 11.82
C TYR A 5 -10.53 3.04 10.86
N ILE A 6 -10.93 2.29 9.84
CA ILE A 6 -12.08 2.66 9.04
C ILE A 6 -13.27 1.99 9.67
N THR A 7 -14.27 2.77 9.98
CA THR A 7 -15.44 2.28 10.68
C THR A 7 -16.67 2.40 9.80
N ARG A 8 -17.40 1.33 9.67
CA ARG A 8 -18.73 1.33 9.08
C ARG A 8 -19.70 0.94 10.15
N GLN A 9 -20.79 1.69 10.25
CA GLN A 9 -21.73 1.51 11.34
C GLN A 9 -23.14 1.50 10.80
N ASP A 10 -23.93 0.56 11.24
CA ASP A 10 -25.33 0.51 10.88
C ASP A 10 -26.09 -0.06 12.07
N GLU A 11 -27.35 -0.43 11.81
CA GLU A 11 -28.22 -0.90 12.89
C GLU A 11 -27.71 -2.18 13.54
N ARG A 12 -26.91 -2.96 12.82
CA ARG A 12 -26.44 -4.24 13.33
C ARG A 12 -25.15 -4.11 14.11
N GLY A 13 -24.53 -2.93 14.12
CA GLY A 13 -23.29 -2.73 14.82
C GLY A 13 -22.29 -2.01 13.96
N SER A 14 -21.02 -2.26 14.23
CA SER A 14 -19.96 -1.57 13.52
C SER A 14 -18.92 -2.57 13.01
N ILE A 15 -18.28 -2.18 11.91
CA ILE A 15 -17.15 -2.91 11.36
C ILE A 15 -15.96 -1.97 11.37
N ASN A 16 -14.90 -2.39 12.00
CA ASN A 16 -13.70 -1.57 12.14
C ASN A 16 -12.54 -2.26 11.47
N ILE A 17 -11.91 -1.58 10.52
CA ILE A 17 -10.82 -2.14 9.75
C ILE A 17 -9.56 -1.36 10.06
N SER A 18 -8.54 -2.05 10.56
CA SER A 18 -7.32 -1.38 10.98
C SER A 18 -6.40 -1.11 9.79
N GLU A 19 -5.46 -0.20 10.01
CA GLU A 19 -4.44 0.07 9.01
C GLU A 19 -3.66 -1.18 8.65
N ASP A 20 -3.37 -2.01 9.64
CA ASP A 20 -2.56 -3.19 9.39
C ASP A 20 -3.27 -4.16 8.44
N VAL A 21 -4.56 -4.31 8.61
CA VAL A 21 -5.32 -5.18 7.73
C VAL A 21 -5.25 -4.67 6.30
N ILE A 22 -5.40 -3.36 6.13
CA ILE A 22 -5.35 -2.79 4.79
C ILE A 22 -3.96 -2.97 4.21
N ALA A 23 -2.92 -2.77 5.01
CA ALA A 23 -1.55 -2.91 4.52
C ALA A 23 -1.28 -4.33 4.03
N VAL A 24 -1.76 -5.33 4.76
CA VAL A 24 -1.55 -6.71 4.35
C VAL A 24 -2.25 -6.99 3.04
N MET A 25 -3.46 -6.52 2.89
CA MET A 25 -4.21 -6.75 1.65
C MET A 25 -3.60 -6.00 0.48
N VAL A 26 -3.11 -4.81 0.73
CA VAL A 26 -2.44 -4.04 -0.31
C VAL A 26 -1.17 -4.77 -0.77
N GLY A 27 -0.41 -5.28 0.19
CA GLY A 27 0.79 -6.04 -0.17
C GLY A 27 0.47 -7.25 -1.03
N ALA A 28 -0.60 -7.95 -0.70
CA ALA A 28 -1.00 -9.10 -1.49
C ALA A 28 -1.38 -8.69 -2.91
N ALA A 29 -2.10 -7.58 -3.03
CA ALA A 29 -2.51 -7.11 -4.35
C ALA A 29 -1.30 -6.75 -5.20
N ILE A 30 -0.32 -6.08 -4.60
CA ILE A 30 0.86 -5.66 -5.35
C ILE A 30 1.67 -6.86 -5.80
N SER A 31 1.75 -7.89 -4.98
CA SER A 31 2.57 -9.05 -5.33
C SER A 31 2.05 -9.76 -6.58
N GLU A 32 0.83 -9.48 -6.98
CA GLU A 32 0.26 -10.09 -8.17
C GLU A 32 0.48 -9.24 -9.42
N VAL A 33 1.03 -8.06 -9.29
CA VAL A 33 1.28 -7.21 -10.44
C VAL A 33 2.53 -7.68 -11.14
N GLU A 34 2.40 -7.99 -12.43
CA GLU A 34 3.53 -8.47 -13.19
C GLU A 34 4.56 -7.36 -13.32
N GLY A 35 5.83 -7.70 -13.11
CA GLY A 35 6.90 -6.72 -13.17
C GLY A 35 7.37 -6.26 -11.82
N VAL A 36 6.59 -6.49 -10.78
CA VAL A 36 6.99 -6.16 -9.42
C VAL A 36 7.86 -7.29 -8.92
N ALA A 37 9.10 -6.97 -8.52
CA ALA A 37 10.00 -7.96 -7.96
C ALA A 37 9.72 -8.25 -6.52
N GLY A 38 9.07 -7.30 -5.84
CA GLY A 38 8.72 -7.48 -4.45
C GLY A 38 8.54 -6.14 -3.79
N LEU A 39 8.10 -6.18 -2.56
CA LEU A 39 8.04 -5.01 -1.73
C LEU A 39 9.35 -4.87 -0.99
N SER A 40 9.74 -3.62 -0.73
CA SER A 40 10.97 -3.38 -0.02
C SER A 40 10.78 -3.74 1.44
N ASN A 41 11.58 -4.69 1.91
CA ASN A 41 11.57 -5.03 3.32
C ASN A 41 12.63 -4.28 4.09
N THR A 42 13.63 -3.79 3.39
CA THR A 42 14.73 -3.11 4.01
C THR A 42 14.52 -1.63 3.84
N ILE A 43 14.41 -0.94 4.92
CA ILE A 43 14.16 0.49 4.89
C ILE A 43 15.40 1.19 5.38
N GLY A 44 16.04 1.90 4.46
CA GLY A 44 17.17 2.72 4.84
C GLY A 44 16.69 3.89 5.68
N SER A 45 17.64 4.61 6.24
CA SER A 45 17.29 5.68 7.13
C SER A 45 16.45 6.74 6.44
N GLU A 46 16.76 7.05 5.19
CA GLU A 46 15.99 8.07 4.48
C GLU A 46 14.57 7.59 4.21
N LEU A 47 14.41 6.32 3.95
CA LEU A 47 13.05 5.80 3.72
C LEU A 47 12.29 5.67 5.02
N ALA A 48 12.99 5.36 6.09
CA ALA A 48 12.33 5.26 7.39
C ALA A 48 11.70 6.59 7.77
N ASP A 49 12.40 7.69 7.51
CA ASP A 49 11.86 9.00 7.79
C ASP A 49 10.64 9.28 6.95
N PHE A 50 10.70 8.88 5.69
CA PHE A 50 9.62 9.19 4.76
C PHE A 50 8.33 8.48 5.15
N ILE A 51 8.42 7.19 5.46
CA ILE A 51 7.21 6.40 5.66
C ILE A 51 6.80 6.27 7.11
N GLY A 52 7.64 6.74 8.05
CA GLY A 52 7.30 6.61 9.44
C GLY A 52 7.58 5.22 9.95
N ARG A 53 7.31 5.02 11.20
CA ARG A 53 7.72 3.78 11.84
C ARG A 53 6.59 2.82 12.09
N LYS A 54 5.45 3.32 12.48
CA LYS A 54 4.46 2.43 13.07
C LYS A 54 3.56 1.78 12.05
N SER A 55 3.30 2.48 10.97
CA SER A 55 2.31 2.00 10.02
C SER A 55 2.90 1.19 8.89
N VAL A 56 4.20 0.94 8.94
CA VAL A 56 4.86 0.28 7.83
C VAL A 56 4.74 -1.22 7.98
N THR A 57 4.27 -1.88 6.95
CA THR A 57 4.22 -3.32 6.90
C THR A 57 4.74 -3.72 5.54
N LYS A 58 5.98 -4.21 5.51
CA LYS A 58 6.59 -4.74 4.28
C LYS A 58 6.52 -3.73 3.13
N GLY A 59 6.88 -2.48 3.42
CA GLY A 59 6.93 -1.47 2.39
C GLY A 59 5.61 -0.81 2.08
N VAL A 60 4.60 -1.03 2.90
CA VAL A 60 3.30 -0.40 2.71
C VAL A 60 2.99 0.45 3.92
N LYS A 61 2.60 1.69 3.67
CA LYS A 61 2.17 2.59 4.74
C LYS A 61 0.78 3.07 4.39
N VAL A 62 -0.11 2.98 5.36
CA VAL A 62 -1.50 3.39 5.19
C VAL A 62 -1.78 4.51 6.16
N GLN A 63 -2.39 5.57 5.66
CA GLN A 63 -2.82 6.69 6.49
C GLN A 63 -4.27 7.00 6.21
N PHE A 64 -4.96 7.41 7.24
CA PHE A 64 -6.33 7.89 7.11
C PHE A 64 -6.28 9.40 7.26
N VAL A 65 -6.63 10.11 6.19
CA VAL A 65 -6.62 11.56 6.19
C VAL A 65 -8.02 12.03 5.92
N GLU A 66 -8.66 12.51 6.97
CA GLU A 66 -10.07 12.89 6.92
C GLU A 66 -10.88 11.67 6.51
N ASP A 67 -11.55 11.69 5.38
CA ASP A 67 -12.31 10.54 4.95
C ASP A 67 -11.67 9.83 3.77
N LYS A 68 -10.37 10.03 3.59
CA LYS A 68 -9.64 9.41 2.50
C LYS A 68 -8.55 8.50 3.03
N ILE A 69 -8.21 7.51 2.23
CA ILE A 69 -7.14 6.60 2.53
C ILE A 69 -5.96 6.95 1.64
N VAL A 70 -4.81 7.16 2.25
CA VAL A 70 -3.58 7.42 1.51
C VAL A 70 -2.67 6.23 1.72
N VAL A 71 -2.25 5.62 0.63
CA VAL A 71 -1.40 4.45 0.68
C VAL A 71 -0.09 4.78 -0.01
N ASP A 72 1.00 4.59 0.71
CA ASP A 72 2.33 4.73 0.13
C ASP A 72 2.95 3.36 0.06
N VAL A 73 3.45 3.00 -1.11
CA VAL A 73 4.05 1.70 -1.30
C VAL A 73 5.45 1.88 -1.86
N ILE A 74 6.35 1.02 -1.42
CA ILE A 74 7.73 1.01 -1.87
C ILE A 74 7.98 -0.35 -2.49
N VAL A 75 8.27 -0.35 -3.79
CA VAL A 75 8.39 -1.60 -4.51
C VAL A 75 9.71 -1.66 -5.25
N MET A 76 10.17 -2.87 -5.47
CA MET A 76 11.27 -3.14 -6.39
C MET A 76 10.67 -3.69 -7.68
N VAL A 77 11.28 -3.32 -8.78
CA VAL A 77 10.78 -3.74 -10.09
C VAL A 77 11.82 -4.61 -10.77
N ARG A 78 11.36 -5.40 -11.72
CA ARG A 78 12.27 -6.23 -12.49
C ARG A 78 12.91 -5.39 -13.57
N PHE A 79 14.16 -5.73 -13.86
CA PHE A 79 14.87 -5.03 -14.91
C PHE A 79 14.15 -5.20 -16.24
N GLY A 80 14.01 -4.12 -16.95
CA GLY A 80 13.40 -4.15 -18.27
C GLY A 80 11.95 -3.74 -18.32
N VAL A 81 11.31 -3.57 -17.18
CA VAL A 81 9.91 -3.15 -17.20
C VAL A 81 9.83 -1.66 -17.47
N LYS A 82 8.70 -1.24 -17.99
CA LYS A 82 8.44 0.17 -18.18
C LYS A 82 7.86 0.71 -16.88
N ILE A 83 8.66 1.51 -16.20
CA ILE A 83 8.34 1.89 -14.82
C ILE A 83 7.06 2.69 -14.75
N ASN A 84 6.84 3.62 -15.67
CA ASN A 84 5.62 4.41 -15.62
C ASN A 84 4.37 3.54 -15.76
N GLU A 85 4.42 2.59 -16.67
CA GLU A 85 3.28 1.71 -16.85
C GLU A 85 3.08 0.81 -15.65
N LEU A 86 4.19 0.33 -15.10
CA LEU A 86 4.09 -0.51 -13.91
C LEU A 86 3.50 0.27 -12.75
N GLY A 87 3.94 1.52 -12.59
CA GLY A 87 3.40 2.34 -11.51
C GLY A 87 1.89 2.49 -11.61
N VAL A 88 1.38 2.71 -12.81
CA VAL A 88 -0.06 2.82 -12.98
C VAL A 88 -0.75 1.52 -12.62
N LYS A 89 -0.18 0.39 -13.02
CA LYS A 89 -0.78 -0.89 -12.68
C LYS A 89 -0.80 -1.13 -11.19
N VAL A 90 0.27 -0.72 -10.50
CA VAL A 90 0.29 -0.85 -9.05
C VAL A 90 -0.78 0.04 -8.43
N GLN A 91 -0.91 1.28 -8.92
CA GLN A 91 -1.93 2.16 -8.39
C GLN A 91 -3.32 1.56 -8.57
N GLU A 92 -3.58 0.99 -9.74
CA GLU A 92 -4.90 0.40 -10.00
C GLU A 92 -5.14 -0.81 -9.12
N ALA A 93 -4.13 -1.64 -8.93
CA ALA A 93 -4.29 -2.82 -8.11
C ALA A 93 -4.56 -2.44 -6.66
N VAL A 94 -3.83 -1.47 -6.14
CA VAL A 94 -4.01 -1.05 -4.75
C VAL A 94 -5.36 -0.37 -4.58
N ALA A 95 -5.70 0.55 -5.47
CA ALA A 95 -6.97 1.26 -5.35
C ALA A 95 -8.13 0.29 -5.43
N GLY A 96 -8.05 -0.69 -6.33
CA GLY A 96 -9.12 -1.68 -6.44
C GLY A 96 -9.26 -2.53 -5.20
N ALA A 97 -8.13 -2.93 -4.61
CA ALA A 97 -8.17 -3.73 -3.40
C ALA A 97 -8.77 -2.93 -2.25
N VAL A 98 -8.36 -1.68 -2.10
CA VAL A 98 -8.87 -0.84 -1.02
C VAL A 98 -10.36 -0.61 -1.19
N GLU A 99 -10.78 -0.32 -2.41
CA GLU A 99 -12.20 -0.07 -2.64
C GLU A 99 -13.02 -1.32 -2.38
N SER A 100 -12.51 -2.49 -2.79
CA SER A 100 -13.25 -3.73 -2.53
C SER A 100 -13.43 -3.98 -1.06
N MET A 101 -12.42 -3.65 -0.26
CA MET A 101 -12.50 -3.92 1.16
C MET A 101 -13.29 -2.88 1.92
N THR A 102 -13.16 -1.63 1.53
CA THR A 102 -13.65 -0.55 2.37
C THR A 102 -14.76 0.25 1.73
N GLY A 103 -14.90 0.17 0.41
CA GLY A 103 -15.84 1.02 -0.29
C GLY A 103 -15.37 2.44 -0.46
N LEU A 104 -14.12 2.73 -0.12
CA LEU A 104 -13.60 4.09 -0.18
C LEU A 104 -12.53 4.22 -1.25
N ASP A 105 -12.43 5.42 -1.79
CA ASP A 105 -11.35 5.75 -2.69
C ASP A 105 -10.05 5.91 -1.94
N SER A 106 -8.96 5.73 -2.65
CA SER A 106 -7.66 5.91 -2.05
C SER A 106 -6.75 6.70 -2.97
N ILE A 107 -5.77 7.32 -2.37
CA ILE A 107 -4.68 7.95 -3.09
C ILE A 107 -3.48 7.02 -2.91
N VAL A 108 -2.88 6.63 -4.02
CA VAL A 108 -1.80 5.65 -3.98
C VAL A 108 -0.54 6.29 -4.53
N ASN A 109 0.48 6.34 -3.70
CA ASN A 109 1.80 6.84 -4.09
C ASN A 109 2.74 5.66 -4.20
N VAL A 110 3.36 5.52 -5.37
CA VAL A 110 4.23 4.39 -5.64
C VAL A 110 5.66 4.90 -5.70
N HIS A 111 6.52 4.26 -4.92
CA HIS A 111 7.93 4.61 -4.86
C HIS A 111 8.73 3.41 -5.34
N ILE A 112 9.51 3.62 -6.36
CA ILE A 112 10.35 2.55 -6.92
C ILE A 112 11.70 2.65 -6.23
N SER A 113 12.02 1.69 -5.40
CA SER A 113 13.21 1.76 -4.57
C SER A 113 14.41 1.06 -5.19
N GLY A 114 14.19 0.22 -6.16
CA GLY A 114 15.30 -0.50 -6.77
C GLY A 114 14.86 -1.37 -7.89
N ILE A 115 15.85 -1.94 -8.55
CA ILE A 115 15.62 -2.80 -9.70
C ILE A 115 16.27 -4.13 -9.42
N SER A 116 15.51 -5.19 -9.64
CA SER A 116 16.01 -6.54 -9.49
C SER A 116 16.42 -7.07 -10.85
N TYR A 117 17.62 -7.61 -10.93
CA TYR A 117 18.11 -8.21 -12.15
C TYR A 117 17.81 -9.71 -12.21
N GLU A 118 17.23 -10.23 -11.18
CA GLU A 118 16.86 -11.64 -11.17
C GLU A 118 15.62 -11.87 -12.00
N LYS A 119 15.53 -13.03 -12.56
CA LYS A 119 14.42 -13.38 -13.42
C LYS A 119 13.40 -14.25 -12.74
#